data_bad06835e50aaffe106b955df82a39e0
#
_entry.id   bad06835e50aaffe106b955df82a39e0
#
_cell.length_a   1.000
_cell.length_b   1.000
_cell.length_c   1.000
_cell.angle_alpha   90.00
_cell.angle_beta   90.00
_cell.angle_gamma   90.00
#
_symmetry.space_group_name_H-M   'P 1'
#
loop_
_entity.id
_entity.type
_entity.pdbx_description
1 polymer ?
#
loop_
_entity_poly.entity_id
_entity_poly.type
_entity_poly.pdbx_seq_one_letter_code
_entity_poly.pdbx_strand_id
1 'polypeptide(L)'
;MKIGIMTMWNAIDNYGGILQTYALQRYLRDLGHDAYDIRFTKIEGKNVRLKFYIKRIISFLHIRLRDVDRAEYDAKKRRFGDFRRKYINLSKEAYVSLQELQTNVPTADAYITGSDQVWARSLKKSINERAWYLDFGLKNTIRIAYAVSFGHSYCPVENDALFKQLVSRFSYVSTREINGVQFCRERGINAERCIDSTFLLSADHYIG
;
A
#
# COMPACT_ATOMS: atom_id res chain seq x y z
N MET A 1 -14.44 6.41 12.76
CA MET A 1 -14.65 5.70 11.49
C MET A 1 -13.70 4.52 11.42
N LYS A 2 -14.07 3.45 10.72
CA LYS A 2 -13.17 2.35 10.38
C LYS A 2 -12.49 2.66 9.05
N ILE A 3 -11.16 2.65 9.00
CA ILE A 3 -10.38 3.07 7.82
C ILE A 3 -9.44 1.94 7.38
N GLY A 4 -9.62 1.49 6.15
CA GLY A 4 -8.71 0.53 5.51
C GLY A 4 -7.62 1.24 4.70
N ILE A 5 -6.36 0.99 5.02
CA ILE A 5 -5.21 1.59 4.34
C ILE A 5 -4.62 0.59 3.34
N MET A 6 -4.41 1.04 2.11
CA MET A 6 -3.76 0.28 1.05
C MET A 6 -2.38 0.88 0.76
N THR A 7 -1.34 0.27 1.33
CA THR A 7 0.04 0.69 1.13
C THR A 7 0.99 -0.50 1.05
N MET A 8 2.27 -0.26 0.80
CA MET A 8 3.30 -1.31 0.71
C MET A 8 3.78 -1.74 2.11
N TRP A 9 2.86 -2.24 2.93
CA TRP A 9 3.04 -2.61 4.33
C TRP A 9 4.13 -3.68 4.59
N ASN A 10 4.49 -4.49 3.59
CA ASN A 10 5.34 -5.68 3.72
C ASN A 10 6.81 -5.43 3.36
N ALA A 11 7.27 -4.18 3.37
CA ALA A 11 8.70 -3.86 3.18
C ALA A 11 9.59 -4.63 4.17
N ILE A 12 10.67 -5.24 3.68
CA ILE A 12 11.60 -6.07 4.48
C ILE A 12 13.01 -5.49 4.59
N ASP A 13 13.32 -4.45 3.84
CA ASP A 13 14.63 -3.80 3.76
C ASP A 13 14.53 -2.29 3.46
N ASN A 14 13.33 -1.75 3.50
CA ASN A 14 13.04 -0.34 3.24
C ASN A 14 12.43 0.32 4.49
N TYR A 15 13.24 1.07 5.22
CA TYR A 15 12.78 1.81 6.41
C TYR A 15 11.72 2.86 6.06
N GLY A 16 11.88 3.59 4.96
CA GLY A 16 10.89 4.55 4.49
C GLY A 16 9.53 3.90 4.26
N GLY A 17 9.51 2.75 3.60
CA GLY A 17 8.29 2.00 3.32
C GLY A 17 7.55 1.54 4.58
N ILE A 18 8.26 1.08 5.62
CA ILE A 18 7.60 0.64 6.86
C ILE A 18 7.20 1.81 7.75
N LEU A 19 8.03 2.87 7.82
CA LEU A 19 7.74 4.04 8.64
C LEU A 19 6.55 4.85 8.11
N GLN A 20 6.42 5.00 6.78
CA GLN A 20 5.25 5.67 6.20
C GLN A 20 3.95 4.90 6.49
N THR A 21 3.99 3.55 6.45
CA THR A 21 2.85 2.70 6.83
C THR A 21 2.45 2.94 8.29
N TYR A 22 3.43 2.89 9.20
CA TYR A 22 3.22 3.16 10.62
C TYR A 22 2.66 4.55 10.86
N ALA A 23 3.27 5.57 10.25
CA ALA A 23 2.92 6.96 10.51
C ALA A 23 1.48 7.29 10.10
N LEU A 24 1.05 6.88 8.90
CA LEU A 24 -0.31 7.13 8.44
C LEU A 24 -1.33 6.44 9.35
N GLN A 25 -1.10 5.17 9.66
CA GLN A 25 -2.00 4.42 10.53
C GLN A 25 -2.04 5.00 11.94
N ARG A 26 -0.88 5.34 12.52
CA ARG A 26 -0.78 5.92 13.86
C ARG A 26 -1.48 7.26 13.94
N TYR A 27 -1.23 8.16 13.00
CA TYR A 27 -1.88 9.47 12.93
C TYR A 27 -3.40 9.37 12.89
N LEU A 28 -3.95 8.49 12.04
CA LEU A 28 -5.40 8.28 11.96
C LEU A 28 -5.97 7.72 13.27
N ARG A 29 -5.24 6.85 13.95
CA ARG A 29 -5.66 6.31 15.25
C ARG A 29 -5.62 7.37 16.36
N ASP A 30 -4.63 8.25 16.33
CA ASP A 30 -4.53 9.37 17.28
C ASP A 30 -5.67 10.39 17.09
N LEU A 31 -6.23 10.48 15.87
CA LEU A 31 -7.46 11.21 15.57
C LEU A 31 -8.75 10.46 15.98
N GLY A 32 -8.65 9.29 16.62
CA GLY A 32 -9.79 8.52 17.09
C GLY A 32 -10.44 7.59 16.06
N HIS A 33 -9.75 7.28 14.94
CA HIS A 33 -10.24 6.33 13.95
C HIS A 33 -9.74 4.91 14.22
N ASP A 34 -10.54 3.89 13.84
CA ASP A 34 -10.10 2.49 13.78
C ASP A 34 -9.40 2.24 12.44
N ALA A 35 -8.10 2.57 12.38
CA ALA A 35 -7.29 2.43 11.18
C ALA A 35 -6.48 1.13 11.18
N TYR A 36 -6.46 0.46 10.02
CA TYR A 36 -5.70 -0.78 9.81
C TYR A 36 -5.20 -0.86 8.36
N ASP A 37 -4.05 -1.53 8.17
CA ASP A 37 -3.53 -1.79 6.83
C ASP A 37 -4.13 -3.06 6.23
N ILE A 38 -4.56 -2.99 4.99
CA ILE A 38 -5.08 -4.13 4.25
C ILE A 38 -3.92 -5.02 3.86
N ARG A 39 -3.94 -6.29 4.30
CA ARG A 39 -2.88 -7.28 4.01
C ARG A 39 -2.91 -7.72 2.55
N PHE A 40 -2.66 -6.78 1.65
CA PHE A 40 -2.55 -7.07 0.22
C PHE A 40 -1.10 -7.36 -0.16
N THR A 41 -0.88 -8.53 -0.77
CA THR A 41 0.43 -8.93 -1.32
C THR A 41 0.19 -9.48 -2.71
N LYS A 42 0.37 -8.62 -3.72
CA LYS A 42 0.17 -9.02 -5.10
C LYS A 42 1.05 -10.21 -5.48
N ILE A 43 0.42 -11.29 -5.95
CA ILE A 43 1.11 -12.43 -6.52
C ILE A 43 0.73 -12.53 -7.99
N GLU A 44 1.73 -12.58 -8.87
CA GLU A 44 1.54 -12.72 -10.31
C GLU A 44 1.78 -14.16 -10.77
N GLY A 45 1.00 -14.62 -11.76
CA GLY A 45 1.18 -15.89 -12.44
C GLY A 45 0.06 -16.90 -12.27
N LYS A 46 0.11 -17.98 -13.07
CA LYS A 46 -0.81 -19.12 -12.96
C LYS A 46 -0.54 -19.86 -11.64
N ASN A 47 -1.59 -20.33 -10.96
CA ASN A 47 -1.54 -21.03 -9.68
C ASN A 47 -1.09 -20.16 -8.48
N VAL A 48 -1.60 -18.95 -8.40
CA VAL A 48 -1.29 -17.93 -7.36
C VAL A 48 -1.41 -18.51 -5.95
N ARG A 49 -2.51 -19.18 -5.63
CA ARG A 49 -2.73 -19.80 -4.30
C ARG A 49 -1.69 -20.87 -3.99
N LEU A 50 -1.41 -21.76 -4.95
CA LEU A 50 -0.43 -22.84 -4.76
C LEU A 50 0.97 -22.27 -4.51
N LYS A 51 1.39 -21.24 -5.27
CA LYS A 51 2.70 -20.56 -5.06
C LYS A 51 2.77 -19.86 -3.70
N PHE A 52 1.67 -19.29 -3.23
CA PHE A 52 1.59 -18.66 -1.90
C PHE A 52 1.76 -19.72 -0.80
N TYR A 53 1.04 -20.82 -0.87
CA TYR A 53 1.16 -21.94 0.08
C TYR A 53 2.54 -22.60 0.01
N ILE A 54 3.09 -22.83 -1.17
CA ILE A 54 4.44 -23.41 -1.36
C ILE A 54 5.50 -22.45 -0.78
N LYS A 55 5.47 -21.15 -1.04
CA LYS A 55 6.39 -20.18 -0.42
C LYS A 55 6.27 -20.18 1.11
N ARG A 56 5.05 -20.32 1.64
CA ARG A 56 4.82 -20.38 3.08
C ARG A 56 5.36 -21.68 3.68
N ILE A 57 5.19 -22.81 3.01
CA ILE A 57 5.73 -24.13 3.42
C ILE A 57 7.27 -24.14 3.33
N ILE A 58 7.86 -23.62 2.23
CA ILE A 58 9.32 -23.52 2.07
C ILE A 58 9.93 -22.57 3.11
N SER A 59 9.27 -21.48 3.43
CA SER A 59 9.67 -20.57 4.51
C SER A 59 9.60 -21.25 5.89
N PHE A 60 8.71 -22.20 6.08
CA PHE A 60 8.59 -22.97 7.33
C PHE A 60 9.62 -24.10 7.43
N LEU A 61 9.96 -24.73 6.30
CA LEU A 61 10.87 -25.90 6.24
C LEU A 61 12.36 -25.55 6.31
N HIS A 62 12.78 -24.27 6.48
CA HIS A 62 14.18 -23.86 6.66
C HIS A 62 15.18 -24.63 5.78
N ILE A 63 15.00 -24.64 4.47
CA ILE A 63 16.03 -25.16 3.57
C ILE A 63 17.21 -24.20 3.60
N ARG A 64 18.22 -24.57 4.35
CA ARG A 64 19.49 -23.87 4.61
C ARG A 64 20.34 -23.88 3.34
N LEU A 65 20.33 -22.79 2.58
CA LEU A 65 21.43 -22.51 1.65
C LEU A 65 22.35 -21.49 2.32
N ARG A 66 23.62 -21.82 2.34
CA ARG A 66 24.68 -21.10 3.06
C ARG A 66 25.12 -19.87 2.27
N ASP A 67 25.03 -18.66 2.91
CA ASP A 67 25.82 -17.48 2.53
C ASP A 67 25.89 -16.49 3.69
N VAL A 68 27.02 -15.84 3.90
CA VAL A 68 27.29 -14.90 5.00
C VAL A 68 26.33 -13.69 4.90
N ASP A 69 26.00 -13.23 3.71
CA ASP A 69 25.01 -12.15 3.46
C ASP A 69 23.61 -12.49 3.95
N ARG A 70 23.30 -13.77 4.09
CA ARG A 70 21.99 -14.27 4.50
C ARG A 70 21.70 -14.02 5.97
N ALA A 71 22.69 -14.08 6.85
CA ALA A 71 22.50 -13.85 8.28
C ALA A 71 22.11 -12.41 8.58
N GLU A 72 22.71 -11.45 7.90
CA GLU A 72 22.35 -10.03 8.00
C GLU A 72 20.96 -9.76 7.41
N TYR A 73 20.67 -10.30 6.24
CA TYR A 73 19.34 -10.23 5.62
C TYR A 73 18.25 -10.83 6.51
N ASP A 74 18.50 -12.00 7.10
CA ASP A 74 17.54 -12.66 7.99
C ASP A 74 17.39 -11.89 9.32
N ALA A 75 18.44 -11.28 9.84
CA ALA A 75 18.37 -10.40 11.01
C ALA A 75 17.53 -9.14 10.70
N LYS A 76 17.79 -8.51 9.56
CA LYS A 76 17.02 -7.36 9.08
C LYS A 76 15.53 -7.71 8.89
N LYS A 77 15.26 -8.82 8.21
CA LYS A 77 13.91 -9.34 8.01
C LYS A 77 13.18 -9.62 9.33
N ARG A 78 13.88 -10.14 10.34
CA ARG A 78 13.31 -10.32 11.69
C ARG A 78 12.95 -8.97 12.32
N ARG A 79 13.86 -7.99 12.33
CA ARG A 79 13.61 -6.65 12.90
C ARG A 79 12.40 -5.98 12.27
N PHE A 80 12.28 -5.99 10.94
CA PHE A 80 11.11 -5.48 10.23
C PHE A 80 9.83 -6.26 10.56
N GLY A 81 9.95 -7.58 10.73
CA GLY A 81 8.85 -8.45 11.15
C GLY A 81 8.36 -8.13 12.56
N ASP A 82 9.29 -7.92 13.49
CA ASP A 82 9.00 -7.57 14.89
C ASP A 82 8.34 -6.20 14.97
N PHE A 83 8.86 -5.21 14.23
CA PHE A 83 8.26 -3.88 14.15
C PHE A 83 6.82 -3.96 13.65
N ARG A 84 6.57 -4.68 12.54
CA ARG A 84 5.19 -4.85 12.02
C ARG A 84 4.27 -5.49 13.04
N ARG A 85 4.71 -6.56 13.70
CA ARG A 85 3.87 -7.23 14.72
C ARG A 85 3.52 -6.34 15.89
N LYS A 86 4.44 -5.46 16.27
CA LYS A 86 4.27 -4.58 17.44
C LYS A 86 3.47 -3.33 17.15
N TYR A 87 3.65 -2.73 15.96
CA TYR A 87 3.19 -1.37 15.70
C TYR A 87 2.16 -1.23 14.57
N ILE A 88 2.04 -2.22 13.68
CA ILE A 88 1.13 -2.13 12.54
C ILE A 88 -0.07 -3.04 12.75
N ASN A 89 -1.25 -2.45 12.77
CA ASN A 89 -2.51 -3.16 12.80
C ASN A 89 -2.88 -3.59 11.37
N LEU A 90 -3.02 -4.89 11.15
CA LEU A 90 -3.31 -5.46 9.83
C LEU A 90 -4.71 -6.06 9.79
N SER A 91 -5.34 -6.08 8.59
CA SER A 91 -6.57 -6.84 8.39
C SER A 91 -6.40 -8.32 8.77
N LYS A 92 -7.46 -8.95 9.27
CA LYS A 92 -7.48 -10.39 9.61
C LYS A 92 -7.20 -11.22 8.35
N GLU A 93 -7.89 -10.90 7.26
CA GLU A 93 -7.76 -11.54 5.97
C GLU A 93 -6.52 -11.03 5.24
N ALA A 94 -5.92 -11.91 4.44
CA ALA A 94 -4.83 -11.59 3.52
C ALA A 94 -5.32 -11.77 2.09
N TYR A 95 -4.98 -10.82 1.23
CA TYR A 95 -5.41 -10.76 -0.15
C TYR A 95 -4.21 -10.86 -1.08
N VAL A 96 -4.33 -11.61 -2.17
CA VAL A 96 -3.26 -11.80 -3.15
C VAL A 96 -3.64 -11.33 -4.56
N SER A 97 -4.90 -10.95 -4.76
CA SER A 97 -5.42 -10.46 -6.03
C SER A 97 -6.52 -9.41 -5.84
N LEU A 98 -6.75 -8.61 -6.88
CA LEU A 98 -7.89 -7.69 -6.92
C LEU A 98 -9.22 -8.44 -6.80
N GLN A 99 -9.34 -9.61 -7.43
CA GLN A 99 -10.55 -10.43 -7.37
C GLN A 99 -10.90 -10.82 -5.93
N GLU A 100 -9.91 -11.19 -5.12
CA GLU A 100 -10.15 -11.49 -3.70
C GLU A 100 -10.62 -10.25 -2.92
N LEU A 101 -10.04 -9.07 -3.17
CA LEU A 101 -10.49 -7.81 -2.57
C LEU A 101 -11.93 -7.46 -2.98
N GLN A 102 -12.34 -7.77 -4.21
CA GLN A 102 -13.69 -7.51 -4.70
C GLN A 102 -14.72 -8.51 -4.20
N THR A 103 -14.31 -9.77 -4.01
CA THR A 103 -15.20 -10.85 -3.54
C THR A 103 -15.37 -10.84 -2.02
N ASN A 104 -14.30 -10.57 -1.30
CA ASN A 104 -14.27 -10.49 0.17
C ASN A 104 -13.77 -9.09 0.59
N VAL A 105 -14.63 -8.11 0.45
CA VAL A 105 -14.29 -6.71 0.64
C VAL A 105 -13.86 -6.45 2.10
N PRO A 106 -12.68 -5.85 2.35
CA PRO A 106 -12.29 -5.43 3.70
C PRO A 106 -13.31 -4.45 4.27
N THR A 107 -13.84 -4.71 5.46
CA THR A 107 -14.86 -3.85 6.07
C THR A 107 -14.27 -2.52 6.50
N ALA A 108 -14.72 -1.41 5.88
CA ALA A 108 -14.31 -0.05 6.23
C ALA A 108 -15.37 0.99 5.79
N ASP A 109 -15.41 2.13 6.49
CA ASP A 109 -16.21 3.30 6.13
C ASP A 109 -15.49 4.12 5.04
N ALA A 110 -14.16 4.08 5.05
CA ALA A 110 -13.31 4.75 4.09
C ALA A 110 -12.06 3.91 3.76
N TYR A 111 -11.55 4.08 2.55
CA TYR A 111 -10.27 3.53 2.14
C TYR A 111 -9.29 4.65 1.80
N ILE A 112 -8.04 4.49 2.22
CA ILE A 112 -6.93 5.39 1.88
C ILE A 112 -5.87 4.60 1.13
N THR A 113 -5.37 5.10 0.01
CA THR A 113 -4.18 4.57 -0.64
C THR A 113 -3.02 5.58 -0.54
N GLY A 114 -1.81 5.08 -0.36
CA GLY A 114 -0.60 5.91 -0.20
C GLY A 114 -0.02 5.73 1.21
N SER A 115 0.95 6.44 1.55
CA SER A 115 1.86 7.43 0.98
C SER A 115 3.14 6.81 0.37
N ASP A 116 3.06 5.81 -0.47
CA ASP A 116 4.21 5.16 -1.11
C ASP A 116 4.06 5.18 -2.64
N GLN A 117 5.00 4.58 -3.37
CA GLN A 117 5.01 4.45 -4.82
C GLN A 117 3.90 3.51 -5.34
N VAL A 118 2.70 3.67 -4.79
CA VAL A 118 1.55 2.79 -5.10
C VAL A 118 1.02 3.00 -6.52
N TRP A 119 1.28 4.14 -7.15
CA TRP A 119 0.92 4.44 -8.54
C TRP A 119 2.11 4.40 -9.51
N ALA A 120 3.25 3.83 -9.08
CA ALA A 120 4.47 3.74 -9.89
C ALA A 120 4.41 2.72 -11.04
N ARG A 121 3.36 1.92 -11.12
CA ARG A 121 3.26 0.84 -12.12
C ARG A 121 2.13 1.08 -13.09
N SER A 122 2.39 0.75 -14.36
CA SER A 122 1.38 0.83 -15.41
C SER A 122 0.17 -0.07 -15.13
N LEU A 123 -1.03 0.48 -15.30
CA LEU A 123 -2.30 -0.25 -15.20
C LEU A 123 -2.46 -1.35 -16.25
N LYS A 124 -1.69 -1.32 -17.35
CA LYS A 124 -1.68 -2.37 -18.37
C LYS A 124 -0.92 -3.62 -17.92
N LYS A 125 -0.02 -3.50 -16.95
CA LYS A 125 0.84 -4.61 -16.53
C LYS A 125 0.07 -5.78 -15.94
N SER A 126 -0.91 -5.48 -15.09
CA SER A 126 -1.75 -6.50 -14.45
C SER A 126 -3.05 -5.87 -13.93
N ILE A 127 -4.15 -6.61 -13.99
CA ILE A 127 -5.42 -6.19 -13.38
C ILE A 127 -5.26 -5.92 -11.87
N ASN A 128 -4.32 -6.60 -11.21
CA ASN A 128 -4.06 -6.43 -9.79
C ASN A 128 -3.47 -5.05 -9.44
N GLU A 129 -2.92 -4.30 -10.41
CA GLU A 129 -2.49 -2.92 -10.17
C GLU A 129 -3.66 -2.00 -9.79
N ARG A 130 -4.86 -2.34 -10.22
CA ARG A 130 -6.08 -1.58 -9.89
C ARG A 130 -6.42 -1.63 -8.40
N ALA A 131 -5.87 -2.59 -7.63
CA ALA A 131 -6.01 -2.64 -6.17
C ALA A 131 -5.45 -1.37 -5.50
N TRP A 132 -4.35 -0.82 -6.01
CA TRP A 132 -3.74 0.42 -5.52
C TRP A 132 -4.58 1.66 -5.82
N TYR A 133 -5.53 1.55 -6.75
CA TYR A 133 -6.53 2.55 -7.07
C TYR A 133 -7.87 2.28 -6.37
N LEU A 134 -7.86 1.43 -5.33
CA LEU A 134 -9.03 1.09 -4.50
C LEU A 134 -10.23 0.62 -5.33
N ASP A 135 -9.98 -0.18 -6.37
CA ASP A 135 -11.00 -0.71 -7.27
C ASP A 135 -11.76 -1.89 -6.65
N PHE A 136 -12.18 -1.71 -5.42
CA PHE A 136 -12.99 -2.64 -4.65
C PHE A 136 -13.89 -1.85 -3.67
N GLY A 137 -14.76 -2.56 -2.95
CA GLY A 137 -15.70 -1.95 -2.03
C GLY A 137 -16.93 -1.36 -2.71
N LEU A 138 -17.84 -0.82 -1.91
CA LEU A 138 -19.10 -0.24 -2.39
C LEU A 138 -18.86 1.05 -3.17
N LYS A 139 -19.76 1.37 -4.09
CA LYS A 139 -19.64 2.55 -4.96
C LYS A 139 -19.52 3.86 -4.17
N ASN A 140 -20.25 4.00 -3.09
CA ASN A 140 -20.33 5.19 -2.24
C ASN A 140 -19.34 5.20 -1.07
N THR A 141 -18.45 4.21 -0.95
CA THR A 141 -17.39 4.23 0.07
C THR A 141 -16.40 5.36 -0.23
N ILE A 142 -16.05 6.14 0.79
CA ILE A 142 -15.06 7.22 0.68
C ILE A 142 -13.71 6.64 0.26
N ARG A 143 -13.09 7.24 -0.76
CA ARG A 143 -11.75 6.89 -1.23
C ARG A 143 -10.84 8.10 -1.23
N ILE A 144 -9.67 7.96 -0.66
CA ILE A 144 -8.66 9.01 -0.53
C ILE A 144 -7.32 8.49 -1.09
N ALA A 145 -6.69 9.28 -1.94
CA ALA A 145 -5.30 9.12 -2.31
C ALA A 145 -4.47 10.12 -1.51
N TYR A 146 -3.73 9.63 -0.52
CA TYR A 146 -2.91 10.48 0.35
C TYR A 146 -1.44 10.40 -0.06
N ALA A 147 -0.88 11.52 -0.54
CA ALA A 147 0.52 11.66 -0.91
C ALA A 147 1.05 10.47 -1.75
N VAL A 148 0.22 9.92 -2.65
CA VAL A 148 0.61 8.80 -3.50
C VAL A 148 1.76 9.21 -4.40
N SER A 149 2.67 8.27 -4.70
CA SER A 149 3.81 8.52 -5.56
C SER A 149 3.72 7.70 -6.84
N PHE A 150 4.06 8.34 -7.96
CA PHE A 150 4.27 7.67 -9.23
C PHE A 150 5.68 7.06 -9.36
N GLY A 151 6.58 7.35 -8.40
CA GLY A 151 7.91 6.74 -8.32
C GLY A 151 8.91 7.20 -9.37
N HIS A 152 8.49 8.03 -10.32
CA HIS A 152 9.29 8.47 -11.46
C HIS A 152 9.02 9.95 -11.77
N SER A 153 9.93 10.58 -12.51
CA SER A 153 9.73 11.94 -13.04
C SER A 153 8.63 12.03 -14.10
N TYR A 154 8.24 10.92 -14.68
CA TYR A 154 7.08 10.75 -15.56
C TYR A 154 6.07 9.79 -14.94
N CYS A 155 4.80 9.98 -15.26
CA CYS A 155 3.75 9.09 -14.74
C CYS A 155 3.57 7.90 -15.69
N PRO A 156 3.78 6.65 -15.23
CA PRO A 156 3.79 5.46 -16.09
C PRO A 156 2.37 4.97 -16.44
N VAL A 157 1.41 5.88 -16.50
CA VAL A 157 0.02 5.54 -16.83
C VAL A 157 -0.15 5.50 -18.34
N GLU A 158 -0.25 4.32 -18.90
CA GLU A 158 -0.43 4.11 -20.34
C GLU A 158 -1.92 4.04 -20.77
N ASN A 159 -2.85 4.03 -19.82
CA ASN A 159 -4.29 3.94 -20.08
C ASN A 159 -5.03 5.08 -19.37
N ASP A 160 -5.07 6.25 -20.03
CA ASP A 160 -5.71 7.46 -19.51
C ASP A 160 -7.19 7.28 -19.20
N ALA A 161 -7.93 6.56 -20.03
CA ALA A 161 -9.36 6.34 -19.80
C ALA A 161 -9.61 5.52 -18.52
N LEU A 162 -8.87 4.44 -18.33
CA LEU A 162 -8.96 3.62 -17.12
C LEU A 162 -8.49 4.40 -15.89
N PHE A 163 -7.39 5.16 -16.00
CA PHE A 163 -6.90 6.00 -14.90
C PHE A 163 -7.98 7.01 -14.48
N LYS A 164 -8.54 7.77 -15.42
CA LYS A 164 -9.63 8.72 -15.14
C LYS A 164 -10.83 8.03 -14.48
N GLN A 165 -11.26 6.89 -15.01
CA GLN A 165 -12.37 6.11 -14.46
C GLN A 165 -12.12 5.69 -13.01
N LEU A 166 -10.90 5.24 -12.68
CA LEU A 166 -10.56 4.81 -11.33
C LEU A 166 -10.44 6.00 -10.37
N VAL A 167 -9.73 7.06 -10.79
CA VAL A 167 -9.40 8.18 -9.90
C VAL A 167 -10.58 9.15 -9.73
N SER A 168 -11.51 9.24 -10.68
CA SER A 168 -12.75 10.01 -10.51
C SER A 168 -13.64 9.53 -9.35
N ARG A 169 -13.38 8.34 -8.82
CA ARG A 169 -14.09 7.78 -7.65
C ARG A 169 -13.52 8.25 -6.31
N PHE A 170 -12.38 8.96 -6.34
CA PHE A 170 -11.76 9.46 -5.13
C PHE A 170 -12.38 10.79 -4.70
N SER A 171 -12.67 10.89 -3.40
CA SER A 171 -13.17 12.13 -2.78
C SER A 171 -12.05 13.17 -2.62
N TYR A 172 -10.80 12.69 -2.51
CA TYR A 172 -9.61 13.53 -2.38
C TYR A 172 -8.40 12.84 -3.01
N VAL A 173 -7.60 13.62 -3.73
CA VAL A 173 -6.37 13.13 -4.38
C VAL A 173 -5.21 14.05 -4.02
N SER A 174 -4.18 13.49 -3.43
CA SER A 174 -2.91 14.18 -3.29
C SER A 174 -1.75 13.29 -3.74
N THR A 175 -0.73 13.93 -4.29
CA THR A 175 0.49 13.29 -4.73
C THR A 175 1.70 13.87 -4.02
N ARG A 176 2.74 13.10 -3.87
CA ARG A 176 3.98 13.54 -3.23
C ARG A 176 4.79 14.45 -4.15
N GLU A 177 4.79 14.15 -5.44
CA GLU A 177 5.54 14.87 -6.46
C GLU A 177 4.68 15.90 -7.19
N ILE A 178 5.28 17.05 -7.56
CA ILE A 178 4.59 18.12 -8.29
C ILE A 178 4.18 17.68 -9.71
N ASN A 179 5.00 16.86 -10.37
CA ASN A 179 4.66 16.28 -11.67
C ASN A 179 3.45 15.35 -11.59
N GLY A 180 3.23 14.66 -10.47
CA GLY A 180 2.01 13.89 -10.23
C GLY A 180 0.76 14.76 -10.14
N VAL A 181 0.86 15.93 -9.49
CA VAL A 181 -0.23 16.93 -9.47
C VAL A 181 -0.55 17.42 -10.88
N GLN A 182 0.48 17.80 -11.64
CA GLN A 182 0.31 18.26 -13.03
C GLN A 182 -0.34 17.19 -13.90
N PHE A 183 0.16 15.96 -13.81
CA PHE A 183 -0.38 14.81 -14.51
C PHE A 183 -1.87 14.59 -14.25
N CYS A 184 -2.30 14.69 -12.99
CA CYS A 184 -3.71 14.57 -12.59
C CYS A 184 -4.54 15.71 -13.17
N ARG A 185 -4.06 16.96 -13.04
CA ARG A 185 -4.77 18.17 -13.49
C ARG A 185 -4.97 18.21 -15.00
N GLU A 186 -3.98 17.82 -15.78
CA GLU A 186 -4.09 17.69 -17.24
C GLU A 186 -5.20 16.71 -17.67
N ARG A 187 -5.60 15.81 -16.77
CA ARG A 187 -6.67 14.82 -16.97
C ARG A 187 -7.98 15.20 -16.33
N GLY A 188 -8.09 16.45 -15.86
CA GLY A 188 -9.31 16.96 -15.23
C GLY A 188 -9.54 16.46 -13.81
N ILE A 189 -8.50 15.92 -13.14
CA ILE A 189 -8.57 15.45 -11.77
C ILE A 189 -8.01 16.54 -10.87
N ASN A 190 -8.83 17.02 -9.91
CA ASN A 190 -8.35 17.93 -8.89
C ASN A 190 -7.38 17.20 -7.95
N ALA A 191 -6.13 17.63 -7.93
CA ALA A 191 -5.08 17.04 -7.11
C ALA A 191 -4.23 18.11 -6.44
N GLU A 192 -3.76 17.79 -5.24
CA GLU A 192 -2.90 18.67 -4.45
C GLU A 192 -1.55 17.98 -4.16
N ARG A 193 -0.57 18.78 -3.78
CA ARG A 193 0.71 18.24 -3.30
C ARG A 193 0.64 18.07 -1.80
N CYS A 194 0.97 16.87 -1.30
CA CYS A 194 1.14 16.60 0.12
C CYS A 194 2.50 15.99 0.42
N ILE A 195 2.96 16.20 1.64
CA ILE A 195 4.18 15.56 2.15
C ILE A 195 3.94 14.09 2.50
N ASP A 196 5.00 13.32 2.56
CA ASP A 196 4.96 11.93 2.98
C ASP A 196 4.37 11.78 4.39
N SER A 197 3.66 10.68 4.64
CA SER A 197 3.00 10.43 5.93
C SER A 197 3.97 10.35 7.12
N THR A 198 5.26 10.07 6.88
CA THR A 198 6.28 10.11 7.94
C THR A 198 6.39 11.48 8.62
N PHE A 199 5.97 12.55 7.97
CA PHE A 199 5.94 13.91 8.53
C PHE A 199 4.66 14.24 9.32
N LEU A 200 3.69 13.33 9.39
CA LEU A 200 2.47 13.52 10.19
C LEU A 200 2.72 13.33 11.70
N LEU A 201 3.80 12.67 12.05
CA LEU A 201 4.19 12.42 13.43
C LEU A 201 5.41 13.27 13.82
N SER A 202 5.48 13.67 15.08
CA SER A 202 6.67 14.31 15.63
C SER A 202 7.83 13.31 15.78
N ALA A 203 9.05 13.83 15.93
CA ALA A 203 10.25 13.00 16.14
C ALA A 203 10.11 12.06 17.34
N ASP A 204 9.42 12.47 18.41
CA ASP A 204 9.24 11.67 19.63
C ASP A 204 8.53 10.32 19.36
N HIS A 205 7.67 10.25 18.35
CA HIS A 205 7.03 9.00 17.96
C HIS A 205 7.99 7.96 17.36
N TYR A 206 9.19 8.38 16.95
CA TYR A 206 10.19 7.52 16.31
C TYR A 206 11.38 7.19 17.22
N ILE A 207 11.57 7.94 18.31
CA ILE A 207 12.75 7.87 19.22
C ILE A 207 12.40 7.14 20.52
N GLY A 208 11.10 7.09 20.89
CA GLY A 208 10.57 6.57 22.17
C GLY A 208 10.74 5.11 22.47
#